data_9e4136743d20588f030127fdcfe65482
#
_entry.id   9e4136743d20588f030127fdcfe65482
#
_cell.length_a   1.000
_cell.length_b   1.000
_cell.length_c   1.000
_cell.angle_alpha   90.00
_cell.angle_beta   90.00
_cell.angle_gamma   90.00
#
_symmetry.space_group_name_H-M   'P 1'
#
loop_
_entity.id
_entity.type
_entity.pdbx_description
1 polymer ?
#
loop_
_entity_poly.entity_id
_entity_poly.type
_entity_poly.pdbx_seq_one_letter_code
_entity_poly.pdbx_strand_id
1 'polypeptide(L)'
;MECVKCHATLPDEALFCHLCGKKQTATTRRHKKRPNGTGSVVKLQGTRAKPWAAKKGGIYIGTYATKTEAEKAIDRLTDNDIGDSFNITFSAAYDLWLPEHQRQITEGAVTSYRTAYKHCSTLYDKKLRSLRHSDFQGVILAMESKGYSKSSCEKVLQLFGQLSAWGVREGIMQTDHSRFVTIAA
;
A
#
# COMPACT_ATOMS: atom_id res chain seq x y z
N MET A 1 -25.20 16.72 -41.73
CA MET A 1 -23.83 16.82 -41.16
C MET A 1 -22.77 16.57 -42.21
N GLU A 2 -21.53 16.98 -42.00
CA GLU A 2 -20.41 16.69 -42.93
C GLU A 2 -19.60 15.46 -42.47
N CYS A 3 -19.09 14.72 -43.45
CA CYS A 3 -18.25 13.56 -43.20
C CYS A 3 -16.92 13.96 -42.57
N VAL A 4 -16.54 13.34 -41.46
CA VAL A 4 -15.28 13.60 -40.72
C VAL A 4 -13.99 13.22 -41.49
N LYS A 5 -14.11 12.55 -42.65
CA LYS A 5 -12.96 12.14 -43.48
C LYS A 5 -12.88 12.84 -44.82
N CYS A 6 -13.98 12.87 -45.58
CA CYS A 6 -13.98 13.38 -46.95
C CYS A 6 -14.81 14.67 -47.12
N HIS A 7 -15.37 15.20 -46.02
CA HIS A 7 -16.16 16.43 -45.97
C HIS A 7 -17.42 16.45 -46.88
N ALA A 8 -17.85 15.30 -47.35
CA ALA A 8 -19.09 15.20 -48.12
C ALA A 8 -20.30 15.44 -47.25
N THR A 9 -21.33 16.10 -47.77
CA THR A 9 -22.61 16.33 -47.09
C THR A 9 -23.34 15.02 -46.90
N LEU A 10 -23.74 14.74 -45.66
CA LEU A 10 -24.46 13.52 -45.24
C LEU A 10 -25.76 13.88 -44.57
N PRO A 11 -26.78 12.99 -44.60
CA PRO A 11 -27.92 13.10 -43.74
C PRO A 11 -27.52 13.15 -42.25
N ASP A 12 -28.26 13.86 -41.42
CA ASP A 12 -27.90 14.08 -40.01
C ASP A 12 -27.85 12.79 -39.18
N GLU A 13 -28.52 11.73 -39.60
CA GLU A 13 -28.55 10.41 -38.94
C GLU A 13 -27.58 9.39 -39.57
N ALA A 14 -26.72 9.78 -40.53
CA ALA A 14 -25.84 8.85 -41.22
C ALA A 14 -24.78 8.25 -40.28
N LEU A 15 -24.84 6.94 -40.09
CA LEU A 15 -23.84 6.19 -39.31
C LEU A 15 -22.51 6.01 -40.07
N PHE A 16 -22.57 5.96 -41.39
CA PHE A 16 -21.44 5.79 -42.29
C PHE A 16 -21.53 6.75 -43.49
N CYS A 17 -20.39 7.22 -43.97
CA CYS A 17 -20.33 7.99 -45.21
C CYS A 17 -20.55 7.08 -46.41
N HIS A 18 -21.51 7.41 -47.26
CA HIS A 18 -21.82 6.65 -48.50
C HIS A 18 -20.72 6.77 -49.56
N LEU A 19 -19.86 7.82 -49.50
CA LEU A 19 -18.76 8.01 -50.46
C LEU A 19 -17.47 7.35 -50.01
N CYS A 20 -17.08 7.46 -48.74
CA CYS A 20 -15.75 6.97 -48.29
C CYS A 20 -15.84 5.83 -47.23
N GLY A 21 -17.03 5.38 -46.87
CA GLY A 21 -17.26 4.30 -45.93
C GLY A 21 -16.90 4.65 -44.47
N LYS A 22 -16.48 5.88 -44.18
CA LYS A 22 -16.06 6.26 -42.83
C LYS A 22 -17.26 6.32 -41.87
N LYS A 23 -17.14 5.68 -40.73
CA LYS A 23 -18.13 5.76 -39.64
C LYS A 23 -18.14 7.18 -39.05
N GLN A 24 -19.35 7.76 -38.93
CA GLN A 24 -19.57 9.15 -38.51
C GLN A 24 -19.76 9.32 -37.00
N THR A 25 -20.15 8.26 -36.31
CA THR A 25 -20.26 8.28 -34.84
C THR A 25 -18.87 8.38 -34.23
N ALA A 26 -18.67 9.34 -33.31
CA ALA A 26 -17.47 9.40 -32.50
C ALA A 26 -17.27 8.04 -31.80
N THR A 27 -16.27 7.29 -32.25
CA THR A 27 -15.86 6.10 -31.53
C THR A 27 -15.20 6.59 -30.24
N THR A 28 -15.93 6.54 -29.14
CA THR A 28 -15.30 6.69 -27.82
C THR A 28 -14.12 5.73 -27.79
N ARG A 29 -12.90 6.29 -27.73
CA ARG A 29 -11.68 5.46 -27.62
C ARG A 29 -11.86 4.55 -26.41
N ARG A 30 -12.11 3.27 -26.65
CA ARG A 30 -12.13 2.27 -25.58
C ARG A 30 -10.76 2.31 -24.93
N HIS A 31 -10.70 2.69 -23.67
CA HIS A 31 -9.45 2.62 -22.90
C HIS A 31 -8.92 1.18 -23.05
N LYS A 32 -7.68 1.06 -23.51
CA LYS A 32 -7.00 -0.23 -23.58
C LYS A 32 -7.00 -0.83 -22.18
N LYS A 33 -7.61 -2.01 -22.04
CA LYS A 33 -7.53 -2.76 -20.79
C LYS A 33 -6.09 -3.24 -20.61
N ARG A 34 -5.62 -3.27 -19.37
CA ARG A 34 -4.32 -3.88 -19.05
C ARG A 34 -4.37 -5.39 -19.39
N PRO A 35 -3.23 -5.98 -19.81
CA PRO A 35 -3.14 -7.43 -20.02
C PRO A 35 -3.55 -8.20 -18.75
N ASN A 36 -4.06 -9.42 -18.93
CA ASN A 36 -4.42 -10.28 -17.80
C ASN A 36 -3.18 -10.55 -16.94
N GLY A 37 -3.36 -10.59 -15.61
CA GLY A 37 -2.26 -10.79 -14.66
C GLY A 37 -1.49 -9.52 -14.27
N THR A 38 -1.51 -8.45 -15.07
CA THR A 38 -0.73 -7.22 -14.78
C THR A 38 -1.41 -6.28 -13.78
N GLY A 39 -2.51 -6.68 -13.17
CA GLY A 39 -3.27 -5.89 -12.21
C GLY A 39 -4.34 -5.00 -12.84
N SER A 40 -5.16 -4.38 -12.02
CA SER A 40 -6.28 -3.55 -12.43
C SER A 40 -6.33 -2.23 -11.68
N VAL A 41 -6.76 -1.18 -12.38
CA VAL A 41 -7.03 0.15 -11.81
C VAL A 41 -8.50 0.48 -12.03
N VAL A 42 -9.21 0.78 -10.95
CA VAL A 42 -10.65 1.07 -10.95
C VAL A 42 -10.88 2.44 -10.34
N LYS A 43 -11.74 3.26 -10.97
CA LYS A 43 -12.19 4.52 -10.38
C LYS A 43 -13.32 4.23 -9.40
N LEU A 44 -13.12 4.60 -8.14
CA LEU A 44 -14.12 4.50 -7.08
C LEU A 44 -15.16 5.61 -7.24
N GLN A 45 -16.40 5.32 -6.88
CA GLN A 45 -17.50 6.29 -6.91
C GLN A 45 -17.43 7.25 -5.72
N GLY A 46 -18.09 8.42 -5.87
CA GLY A 46 -18.18 9.45 -4.85
C GLY A 46 -17.01 10.44 -4.89
N THR A 47 -17.13 11.51 -4.08
CA THR A 47 -16.14 12.58 -3.97
C THR A 47 -15.00 12.14 -3.04
N ARG A 48 -13.84 11.82 -3.61
CA ARG A 48 -12.67 11.31 -2.89
C ARG A 48 -11.40 12.01 -3.37
N ALA A 49 -10.51 12.35 -2.44
CA ALA A 49 -9.20 12.89 -2.78
C ALA A 49 -8.33 11.90 -3.59
N LYS A 50 -8.53 10.59 -3.37
CA LYS A 50 -7.81 9.51 -4.05
C LYS A 50 -8.79 8.50 -4.66
N PRO A 51 -9.39 8.81 -5.83
CA PRO A 51 -10.46 8.00 -6.40
C PRO A 51 -9.98 6.75 -7.16
N TRP A 52 -8.69 6.57 -7.40
CA TRP A 52 -8.18 5.46 -8.19
C TRP A 52 -7.64 4.33 -7.32
N ALA A 53 -8.34 3.20 -7.31
CA ALA A 53 -7.94 1.99 -6.59
C ALA A 53 -7.11 1.08 -7.50
N ALA A 54 -5.96 0.61 -6.99
CA ALA A 54 -5.08 -0.34 -7.64
C ALA A 54 -5.17 -1.71 -6.99
N LYS A 55 -5.24 -2.77 -7.81
CA LYS A 55 -5.23 -4.17 -7.38
C LYS A 55 -4.28 -4.98 -8.26
N LYS A 56 -3.57 -5.96 -7.71
CA LYS A 56 -2.75 -6.93 -8.43
C LYS A 56 -2.87 -8.30 -7.76
N GLY A 57 -3.01 -9.38 -8.53
CA GLY A 57 -3.18 -10.74 -7.99
C GLY A 57 -4.40 -10.88 -7.05
N GLY A 58 -5.48 -10.11 -7.26
CA GLY A 58 -6.64 -10.06 -6.35
C GLY A 58 -6.42 -9.19 -5.10
N ILE A 59 -5.20 -8.80 -4.79
CA ILE A 59 -4.83 -8.04 -3.58
C ILE A 59 -4.95 -6.54 -3.83
N TYR A 60 -5.55 -5.84 -2.88
CA TYR A 60 -5.68 -4.39 -2.89
C TYR A 60 -4.35 -3.72 -2.51
N ILE A 61 -3.80 -2.89 -3.42
CA ILE A 61 -2.53 -2.18 -3.22
C ILE A 61 -2.74 -0.84 -2.52
N GLY A 62 -3.68 -0.04 -3.01
CA GLY A 62 -3.96 1.27 -2.43
C GLY A 62 -4.86 2.13 -3.30
N THR A 63 -5.13 3.38 -2.84
CA THR A 63 -5.82 4.42 -3.62
C THR A 63 -4.89 5.58 -3.93
N TYR A 64 -5.08 6.18 -5.11
CA TYR A 64 -4.22 7.20 -5.70
C TYR A 64 -5.04 8.36 -6.24
N ALA A 65 -4.45 9.55 -6.32
CA ALA A 65 -5.12 10.74 -6.84
C ALA A 65 -5.36 10.63 -8.35
N THR A 66 -4.43 10.02 -9.08
CA THR A 66 -4.50 9.86 -10.54
C THR A 66 -4.44 8.39 -10.95
N LYS A 67 -5.01 8.09 -12.13
CA LYS A 67 -4.93 6.76 -12.74
C LYS A 67 -3.48 6.35 -13.01
N THR A 68 -2.66 7.28 -13.49
CA THR A 68 -1.25 7.05 -13.81
C THR A 68 -0.42 6.68 -12.57
N GLU A 69 -0.69 7.30 -11.42
CA GLU A 69 -0.04 6.93 -10.15
C GLU A 69 -0.43 5.51 -9.72
N ALA A 70 -1.71 5.16 -9.86
CA ALA A 70 -2.20 3.82 -9.56
C ALA A 70 -1.55 2.75 -10.46
N GLU A 71 -1.40 3.04 -11.77
CA GLU A 71 -0.72 2.17 -12.74
C GLU A 71 0.77 2.01 -12.39
N LYS A 72 1.48 3.10 -12.14
CA LYS A 72 2.89 3.06 -11.69
C LYS A 72 3.08 2.28 -10.40
N ALA A 73 2.14 2.37 -9.46
CA ALA A 73 2.21 1.61 -8.21
C ALA A 73 2.09 0.10 -8.45
N ILE A 74 1.24 -0.32 -9.40
CA ILE A 74 1.14 -1.73 -9.80
C ILE A 74 2.45 -2.20 -10.48
N ASP A 75 2.99 -1.38 -11.40
CA ASP A 75 4.15 -1.76 -12.21
C ASP A 75 5.46 -1.86 -11.38
N ARG A 76 5.51 -1.18 -10.22
CA ARG A 76 6.63 -1.27 -9.28
C ARG A 76 6.63 -2.57 -8.46
N LEU A 77 5.51 -3.27 -8.39
CA LEU A 77 5.38 -4.49 -7.61
C LEU A 77 5.59 -5.71 -8.51
N THR A 78 6.55 -6.55 -8.15
CA THR A 78 6.71 -7.88 -8.74
C THR A 78 5.65 -8.84 -8.19
N ASP A 79 5.47 -10.00 -8.81
CA ASP A 79 4.50 -10.99 -8.31
C ASP A 79 4.97 -11.59 -6.98
N ASN A 80 6.28 -11.61 -6.72
CA ASN A 80 6.87 -12.02 -5.46
C ASN A 80 6.63 -11.03 -4.30
N ASP A 81 6.37 -9.75 -4.60
CA ASP A 81 6.08 -8.75 -3.58
C ASP A 81 4.63 -8.83 -3.07
N ILE A 82 3.78 -9.69 -3.65
CA ILE A 82 2.35 -9.75 -3.39
C ILE A 82 1.97 -11.13 -2.88
N GLY A 83 2.25 -11.39 -1.60
CA GLY A 83 1.77 -12.57 -0.87
C GLY A 83 0.49 -12.28 -0.06
N ASP A 84 -0.07 -13.31 0.56
CA ASP A 84 -1.24 -13.22 1.44
C ASP A 84 -1.02 -12.22 2.59
N SER A 85 0.22 -12.11 3.07
CA SER A 85 0.62 -11.19 4.14
C SER A 85 0.83 -9.72 3.69
N PHE A 86 0.65 -9.39 2.41
CA PHE A 86 0.96 -8.05 1.87
C PHE A 86 0.23 -6.90 2.59
N ASN A 87 -0.97 -7.15 3.08
CA ASN A 87 -1.79 -6.17 3.80
C ASN A 87 -1.87 -6.41 5.30
N ILE A 88 -1.00 -7.24 5.86
CA ILE A 88 -0.99 -7.54 7.28
C ILE A 88 -0.84 -6.27 8.12
N THR A 89 -1.59 -6.17 9.21
CA THR A 89 -1.48 -5.08 10.17
C THR A 89 -0.28 -5.29 11.09
N PHE A 90 0.15 -4.24 11.79
CA PHE A 90 1.22 -4.33 12.78
C PHE A 90 0.87 -5.34 13.89
N SER A 91 -0.39 -5.36 14.36
CA SER A 91 -0.84 -6.30 15.39
C SER A 91 -0.80 -7.74 14.88
N ALA A 92 -1.37 -8.01 13.69
CA ALA A 92 -1.38 -9.36 13.13
C ALA A 92 0.05 -9.86 12.79
N ALA A 93 0.94 -8.96 12.36
CA ALA A 93 2.34 -9.29 12.16
C ALA A 93 3.04 -9.65 13.47
N TYR A 94 2.77 -8.93 14.55
CA TYR A 94 3.29 -9.26 15.87
C TYR A 94 2.82 -10.64 16.35
N ASP A 95 1.54 -10.97 16.14
CA ASP A 95 0.95 -12.25 16.55
C ASP A 95 1.54 -13.44 15.76
N LEU A 96 1.97 -13.23 14.53
CA LEU A 96 2.69 -14.26 13.74
C LEU A 96 4.17 -14.34 14.13
N TRP A 97 4.82 -13.21 14.33
CA TRP A 97 6.24 -13.13 14.62
C TRP A 97 6.59 -13.65 16.03
N LEU A 98 5.82 -13.32 17.05
CA LEU A 98 6.16 -13.62 18.44
C LEU A 98 6.29 -15.12 18.71
N PRO A 99 5.37 -16.01 18.27
CA PRO A 99 5.49 -17.45 18.48
C PRO A 99 6.72 -18.07 17.79
N GLU A 100 7.14 -17.52 16.65
CA GLU A 100 8.35 -17.95 15.98
C GLU A 100 9.59 -17.50 16.74
N HIS A 101 9.64 -16.24 17.16
CA HIS A 101 10.78 -15.64 17.84
C HIS A 101 10.98 -16.17 19.28
N GLN A 102 9.90 -16.46 19.99
CA GLN A 102 9.97 -16.96 21.38
C GLN A 102 10.72 -18.30 21.52
N ARG A 103 10.85 -19.09 20.44
CA ARG A 103 11.61 -20.34 20.45
C ARG A 103 13.12 -20.13 20.63
N GLN A 104 13.60 -18.90 20.42
CA GLN A 104 15.02 -18.54 20.37
C GLN A 104 15.43 -17.63 21.53
N ILE A 105 14.49 -17.21 22.39
CA ILE A 105 14.71 -16.22 23.44
C ILE A 105 14.20 -16.74 24.81
N THR A 106 14.64 -16.08 25.87
CA THR A 106 14.20 -16.39 27.23
C THR A 106 12.77 -15.88 27.49
N GLU A 107 12.07 -16.48 28.47
CA GLU A 107 10.72 -16.04 28.87
C GLU A 107 10.69 -14.58 29.34
N GLY A 108 11.74 -14.11 30.03
CA GLY A 108 11.90 -12.71 30.43
C GLY A 108 11.96 -11.76 29.24
N ALA A 109 12.60 -12.17 28.14
CA ALA A 109 12.63 -11.40 26.89
C ALA A 109 11.25 -11.37 26.23
N VAL A 110 10.50 -12.49 26.23
CA VAL A 110 9.11 -12.54 25.73
C VAL A 110 8.22 -11.57 26.49
N THR A 111 8.32 -11.57 27.83
CA THR A 111 7.57 -10.62 28.68
C THR A 111 7.94 -9.16 28.37
N SER A 112 9.22 -8.88 28.11
CA SER A 112 9.69 -7.56 27.71
C SER A 112 9.06 -7.11 26.38
N TYR A 113 9.01 -7.99 25.37
CA TYR A 113 8.35 -7.69 24.10
C TYR A 113 6.84 -7.48 24.23
N ARG A 114 6.15 -8.29 25.07
CA ARG A 114 4.73 -8.10 25.36
C ARG A 114 4.45 -6.75 26.01
N THR A 115 5.33 -6.31 26.91
CA THR A 115 5.22 -4.99 27.55
C THR A 115 5.50 -3.87 26.55
N ALA A 116 6.55 -3.98 25.73
CA ALA A 116 6.86 -3.04 24.67
C ALA A 116 5.71 -2.90 23.67
N TYR A 117 5.10 -4.01 23.28
CA TYR A 117 3.96 -4.01 22.34
C TYR A 117 2.79 -3.18 22.83
N LYS A 118 2.46 -3.20 24.14
CA LYS A 118 1.36 -2.39 24.71
C LYS A 118 1.51 -0.89 24.45
N HIS A 119 2.73 -0.39 24.28
CA HIS A 119 2.99 1.02 23.97
C HIS A 119 2.76 1.36 22.51
N CYS A 120 2.58 0.36 21.64
CA CYS A 120 2.46 0.50 20.19
C CYS A 120 1.00 0.59 19.69
N SER A 121 0.03 0.89 20.55
CA SER A 121 -1.40 0.85 20.22
C SER A 121 -1.79 1.72 19.02
N THR A 122 -1.10 2.82 18.78
CA THR A 122 -1.32 3.71 17.62
C THR A 122 -0.91 3.09 16.28
N LEU A 123 -0.18 1.96 16.31
CA LEU A 123 0.27 1.25 15.13
C LEU A 123 -0.56 -0.01 14.82
N TYR A 124 -1.37 -0.51 15.75
CA TYR A 124 -2.02 -1.82 15.65
C TYR A 124 -2.76 -2.05 14.34
N ASP A 125 -3.57 -1.09 13.91
CA ASP A 125 -4.39 -1.19 12.71
C ASP A 125 -3.67 -0.70 11.43
N LYS A 126 -2.44 -0.18 11.57
CA LYS A 126 -1.65 0.25 10.42
C LYS A 126 -1.05 -0.97 9.72
N LYS A 127 -1.05 -0.95 8.39
CA LYS A 127 -0.38 -1.99 7.61
C LYS A 127 1.12 -1.94 7.82
N LEU A 128 1.74 -3.08 8.14
CA LEU A 128 3.17 -3.15 8.43
C LEU A 128 4.01 -2.52 7.31
N ARG A 129 3.70 -2.82 6.05
CA ARG A 129 4.38 -2.27 4.87
C ARG A 129 4.26 -0.75 4.70
N SER A 130 3.28 -0.12 5.32
CA SER A 130 3.06 1.32 5.21
C SER A 130 3.72 2.12 6.31
N LEU A 131 4.25 1.47 7.34
CA LEU A 131 4.93 2.14 8.44
C LEU A 131 6.20 2.84 7.94
N ARG A 132 6.41 4.04 8.45
CA ARG A 132 7.55 4.89 8.15
C ARG A 132 8.27 5.27 9.44
N HIS A 133 9.47 5.80 9.31
CA HIS A 133 10.22 6.35 10.44
C HIS A 133 9.36 7.23 11.36
N SER A 134 8.55 8.14 10.79
CA SER A 134 7.69 9.05 11.57
C SER A 134 6.66 8.32 12.45
N ASP A 135 6.16 7.17 12.01
CA ASP A 135 5.22 6.36 12.80
C ASP A 135 5.89 5.77 14.03
N PHE A 136 7.08 5.19 13.87
CA PHE A 136 7.88 4.64 14.96
C PHE A 136 8.37 5.73 15.91
N GLN A 137 8.91 6.84 15.37
CA GLN A 137 9.35 7.96 16.16
C GLN A 137 8.22 8.59 16.97
N GLY A 138 7.01 8.65 16.43
CA GLY A 138 5.82 9.16 17.12
C GLY A 138 5.48 8.36 18.37
N VAL A 139 5.67 7.04 18.38
CA VAL A 139 5.48 6.20 19.57
C VAL A 139 6.52 6.54 20.64
N ILE A 140 7.80 6.65 20.26
CA ILE A 140 8.88 6.98 21.19
C ILE A 140 8.65 8.35 21.82
N LEU A 141 8.35 9.37 21.01
CA LEU A 141 8.07 10.73 21.51
C LEU A 141 6.86 10.76 22.47
N ALA A 142 5.81 9.96 22.16
CA ALA A 142 4.66 9.84 23.06
C ALA A 142 4.99 9.15 24.38
N MET A 143 5.96 8.23 24.41
CA MET A 143 6.45 7.62 25.64
C MET A 143 7.29 8.59 26.44
N GLU A 144 8.21 9.29 25.80
CA GLU A 144 9.07 10.32 26.43
C GLU A 144 8.20 11.42 27.06
N SER A 145 7.17 11.91 26.38
CA SER A 145 6.25 12.93 26.89
C SER A 145 5.46 12.47 28.12
N LYS A 146 5.25 11.14 28.28
CA LYS A 146 4.62 10.53 29.45
C LYS A 146 5.61 10.19 30.57
N GLY A 147 6.88 10.51 30.40
CA GLY A 147 7.93 10.28 31.41
C GLY A 147 8.41 8.84 31.53
N TYR A 148 8.23 8.02 30.48
CA TYR A 148 8.83 6.69 30.47
C TYR A 148 10.35 6.75 30.44
N SER A 149 11.00 5.80 31.14
CA SER A 149 12.45 5.73 31.16
C SER A 149 13.04 5.40 29.78
N LYS A 150 14.28 5.87 29.54
CA LYS A 150 15.05 5.54 28.36
C LYS A 150 15.10 4.04 28.08
N SER A 151 15.33 3.22 29.11
CA SER A 151 15.33 1.76 29.00
C SER A 151 13.99 1.19 28.51
N SER A 152 12.86 1.81 28.87
CA SER A 152 11.53 1.40 28.35
C SER A 152 11.39 1.74 26.87
N CYS A 153 11.86 2.90 26.44
CA CYS A 153 11.88 3.32 25.03
C CYS A 153 12.80 2.42 24.20
N GLU A 154 13.96 2.04 24.71
CA GLU A 154 14.90 1.12 24.06
C GLU A 154 14.28 -0.26 23.80
N LYS A 155 13.47 -0.78 24.74
CA LYS A 155 12.74 -2.06 24.55
C LYS A 155 11.70 -1.97 23.40
N VAL A 156 11.03 -0.83 23.28
CA VAL A 156 10.09 -0.60 22.17
C VAL A 156 10.86 -0.46 20.86
N LEU A 157 11.98 0.25 20.85
CA LEU A 157 12.84 0.37 19.66
C LEU A 157 13.39 -1.01 19.25
N GLN A 158 13.78 -1.85 20.21
CA GLN A 158 14.21 -3.22 19.94
C GLN A 158 13.08 -4.05 19.28
N LEU A 159 11.84 -3.93 19.78
CA LEU A 159 10.68 -4.58 19.15
C LEU A 159 10.50 -4.10 17.71
N PHE A 160 10.58 -2.79 17.45
CA PHE A 160 10.48 -2.25 16.09
C PHE A 160 11.53 -2.84 15.15
N GLY A 161 12.79 -2.90 15.59
CA GLY A 161 13.89 -3.48 14.81
C GLY A 161 13.65 -4.95 14.48
N GLN A 162 13.26 -5.75 15.45
CA GLN A 162 12.99 -7.17 15.27
C GLN A 162 11.81 -7.43 14.33
N LEU A 163 10.69 -6.74 14.55
CA LEU A 163 9.49 -6.92 13.72
C LEU A 163 9.67 -6.38 12.29
N SER A 164 10.40 -5.25 12.15
CA SER A 164 10.73 -4.72 10.82
C SER A 164 11.68 -5.63 10.06
N ALA A 165 12.70 -6.18 10.72
CA ALA A 165 13.62 -7.14 10.12
C ALA A 165 12.89 -8.43 9.67
N TRP A 166 11.97 -8.93 10.50
CA TRP A 166 11.09 -10.03 10.12
C TRP A 166 10.23 -9.65 8.91
N GLY A 167 9.60 -8.47 8.91
CA GLY A 167 8.79 -8.00 7.80
C GLY A 167 9.55 -7.85 6.47
N VAL A 168 10.84 -7.48 6.54
CA VAL A 168 11.72 -7.43 5.35
C VAL A 168 12.04 -8.86 4.88
N ARG A 169 12.36 -9.78 5.79
CA ARG A 169 12.64 -11.19 5.48
C ARG A 169 11.45 -11.87 4.81
N GLU A 170 10.23 -11.60 5.28
CA GLU A 170 8.98 -12.13 4.72
C GLU A 170 8.49 -11.38 3.45
N GLY A 171 9.26 -10.42 2.93
CA GLY A 171 8.87 -9.64 1.75
C GLY A 171 7.69 -8.68 1.96
N ILE A 172 7.26 -8.44 3.20
CA ILE A 172 6.17 -7.55 3.55
C ILE A 172 6.60 -6.08 3.49
N MET A 173 7.82 -5.82 3.93
CA MET A 173 8.47 -4.50 3.91
C MET A 173 9.65 -4.49 2.95
N GLN A 174 9.85 -3.40 2.23
CA GLN A 174 11.03 -3.23 1.36
C GLN A 174 12.25 -2.72 2.14
N THR A 175 12.02 -1.98 3.22
CA THR A 175 13.08 -1.32 3.99
C THR A 175 12.69 -1.28 5.46
N ASP A 176 13.69 -1.50 6.33
CA ASP A 176 13.56 -1.29 7.76
C ASP A 176 13.68 0.21 8.11
N HIS A 177 12.56 0.83 8.40
CA HIS A 177 12.47 2.24 8.79
C HIS A 177 12.69 2.49 10.29
N SER A 178 12.80 1.45 11.11
CA SER A 178 13.02 1.57 12.56
C SER A 178 14.45 2.01 12.90
N ARG A 179 15.42 1.74 12.02
CA ARG A 179 16.86 2.02 12.23
C ARG A 179 17.19 3.49 12.44
N PHE A 180 16.33 4.39 12.00
CA PHE A 180 16.57 5.84 12.10
C PHE A 180 15.87 6.47 13.30
N VAL A 181 15.15 5.68 14.09
CA VAL A 181 14.44 6.16 15.29
C VAL A 181 15.45 6.50 16.37
N THR A 182 15.27 7.66 16.98
CA THR A 182 16.13 8.19 18.04
C THR A 182 15.39 8.29 19.36
N ILE A 183 16.11 8.13 20.45
CA ILE A 183 15.63 8.29 21.81
C ILE A 183 16.41 9.47 22.42
N ALA A 184 15.72 10.37 23.12
CA ALA A 184 16.37 11.47 23.81
C ALA A 184 17.38 10.97 24.85
N ALA A 185 18.44 11.75 25.06
CA ALA A 185 19.54 11.41 25.96
C ALA A 185 19.11 11.47 27.43
#